data_9637b0dd9a657f6b7620b673c3302c48
#
_entry.id   9637b0dd9a657f6b7620b673c3302c48
#
_cell.length_a   1.000
_cell.length_b   1.000
_cell.length_c   1.000
_cell.angle_alpha   90.00
_cell.angle_beta   90.00
_cell.angle_gamma   90.00
#
_symmetry.space_group_name_H-M   'P 1'
#
loop_
_entity.id
_entity.type
_entity.pdbx_description
1 polymer ?
#
loop_
_entity_poly.entity_id
_entity_poly.type
_entity_poly.pdbx_seq_one_letter_code
_entity_poly.pdbx_strand_id
1 'polypeptide(L)'
;MSSGSYIERREQLTTYFDRTAIEAWKAFATDAPVSRIRETVRAGRTAMRALMLAQLPDDLSGWRVLDAGCGTGAMAYELAARGASVTAIDLSPESVRYAAENAPAGLDIDWRSGDMLDPSLGHHDATIAMDSLIHYRLDDVAAAVRALQGRTGRRIVMTHAPATRALKAMHAAGKLFPRSDRSPAIQPVAPREMRAMLDGGRTGERWAVGASQRVSSGFYTSQMLVLHRTGDAEGVDARDVGEAVTWH
;
A
#
# COMPACT_ATOMS: atom_id res chain seq x y z
N MET A 1 -2.20 20.23 -5.94
CA MET A 1 -3.41 19.88 -6.75
C MET A 1 -3.08 18.55 -7.43
N SER A 2 -4.00 17.58 -7.31
CA SER A 2 -3.84 16.28 -7.98
C SER A 2 -3.90 16.46 -9.50
N SER A 3 -3.10 15.67 -10.26
CA SER A 3 -3.11 15.72 -11.72
C SER A 3 -4.44 15.21 -12.29
N GLY A 4 -4.82 15.62 -13.52
CA GLY A 4 -6.02 15.11 -14.17
C GLY A 4 -6.00 13.59 -14.33
N SER A 5 -4.82 12.99 -14.62
CA SER A 5 -4.63 11.54 -14.74
C SER A 5 -4.85 10.80 -13.41
N TYR A 6 -4.45 11.41 -12.27
CA TYR A 6 -4.72 10.85 -10.95
C TYR A 6 -6.22 10.79 -10.65
N ILE A 7 -6.94 11.89 -10.92
CA ILE A 7 -8.39 11.99 -10.65
C ILE A 7 -9.15 10.97 -11.50
N GLU A 8 -8.91 10.92 -12.79
CA GLU A 8 -9.54 9.96 -13.71
C GLU A 8 -9.27 8.51 -13.25
N ARG A 9 -8.04 8.22 -12.88
CA ARG A 9 -7.66 6.88 -12.41
C ARG A 9 -8.34 6.52 -11.10
N ARG A 10 -8.41 7.45 -10.16
CA ARG A 10 -9.13 7.28 -8.90
C ARG A 10 -10.59 6.91 -9.11
N GLU A 11 -11.31 7.62 -10.01
CA GLU A 11 -12.71 7.34 -10.32
C GLU A 11 -12.89 5.94 -10.93
N GLN A 12 -12.01 5.51 -11.83
CA GLN A 12 -12.01 4.15 -12.38
C GLN A 12 -11.80 3.10 -11.28
N LEU A 13 -10.88 3.35 -10.33
CA LEU A 13 -10.60 2.45 -9.22
C LEU A 13 -11.78 2.37 -8.26
N THR A 14 -12.40 3.50 -7.90
CA THR A 14 -13.59 3.55 -7.05
C THR A 14 -14.70 2.68 -7.64
N THR A 15 -15.03 2.90 -8.92
CA THR A 15 -16.09 2.13 -9.62
C THR A 15 -15.78 0.63 -9.64
N TYR A 16 -14.52 0.24 -9.81
CA TYR A 16 -14.13 -1.16 -9.84
C TYR A 16 -14.20 -1.79 -8.45
N PHE A 17 -13.59 -1.17 -7.44
CA PHE A 17 -13.51 -1.74 -6.11
C PHE A 17 -14.87 -1.82 -5.41
N ASP A 18 -15.77 -0.87 -5.64
CA ASP A 18 -17.15 -0.94 -5.14
C ASP A 18 -17.93 -2.13 -5.71
N ARG A 19 -17.76 -2.41 -7.02
CA ARG A 19 -18.43 -3.54 -7.67
C ARG A 19 -17.83 -4.89 -7.26
N THR A 20 -16.51 -4.98 -7.16
CA THR A 20 -15.79 -6.24 -6.90
C THR A 20 -15.60 -6.54 -5.43
N ALA A 21 -15.66 -5.56 -4.54
CA ALA A 21 -15.61 -5.79 -3.11
C ALA A 21 -16.73 -6.76 -2.69
N ILE A 22 -17.97 -6.52 -3.12
CA ILE A 22 -19.14 -7.36 -2.79
C ILE A 22 -18.94 -8.81 -3.24
N GLU A 23 -18.43 -9.03 -4.46
CA GLU A 23 -18.19 -10.38 -5.00
C GLU A 23 -17.01 -11.07 -4.31
N ALA A 24 -15.93 -10.33 -4.02
CA ALA A 24 -14.80 -10.85 -3.28
C ALA A 24 -15.17 -11.26 -1.85
N TRP A 25 -16.03 -10.49 -1.19
CA TRP A 25 -16.51 -10.78 0.17
C TRP A 25 -17.41 -12.01 0.22
N LYS A 26 -18.33 -12.17 -0.73
CA LYS A 26 -19.14 -13.38 -0.88
C LYS A 26 -18.25 -14.61 -1.07
N ALA A 27 -17.16 -14.49 -1.82
CA ALA A 27 -16.22 -15.59 -2.04
C ALA A 27 -15.36 -15.91 -0.81
N PHE A 28 -15.12 -14.96 0.09
CA PHE A 28 -14.42 -15.19 1.36
C PHE A 28 -15.34 -15.76 2.46
N ALA A 29 -16.63 -15.49 2.38
CA ALA A 29 -17.64 -16.03 3.32
C ALA A 29 -18.06 -17.46 2.99
N THR A 30 -17.65 -18.02 1.85
CA THR A 30 -17.91 -19.41 1.49
C THR A 30 -16.67 -20.28 1.74
N ASP A 31 -16.86 -21.47 2.34
CA ASP A 31 -15.82 -22.50 2.55
C ASP A 31 -15.32 -23.16 1.24
N ALA A 32 -15.51 -22.49 0.10
CA ALA A 32 -15.01 -22.98 -1.17
C ALA A 32 -13.47 -23.10 -1.13
N PRO A 33 -12.88 -24.21 -1.62
CA PRO A 33 -11.43 -24.36 -1.65
C PRO A 33 -10.80 -23.17 -2.37
N VAL A 34 -9.99 -22.40 -1.64
CA VAL A 34 -9.26 -21.25 -2.18
C VAL A 34 -8.32 -21.78 -3.26
N SER A 35 -8.44 -21.31 -4.51
CA SER A 35 -7.53 -21.77 -5.55
C SER A 35 -6.08 -21.50 -5.14
N ARG A 36 -5.13 -22.37 -5.55
CA ARG A 36 -3.68 -22.20 -5.26
C ARG A 36 -3.19 -20.77 -5.57
N ILE A 37 -3.77 -20.14 -6.58
CA ILE A 37 -3.47 -18.74 -6.94
C ILE A 37 -3.83 -17.79 -5.80
N ARG A 38 -5.03 -17.92 -5.22
CA ARG A 38 -5.48 -17.06 -4.12
C ARG A 38 -4.66 -17.30 -2.85
N GLU A 39 -4.24 -18.54 -2.58
CA GLU A 39 -3.34 -18.87 -1.45
C GLU A 39 -2.00 -18.17 -1.58
N THR A 40 -1.36 -18.24 -2.75
CA THR A 40 -0.07 -17.58 -2.99
C THR A 40 -0.17 -16.06 -2.87
N VAL A 41 -1.26 -15.46 -3.36
CA VAL A 41 -1.51 -14.02 -3.21
C VAL A 41 -1.71 -13.65 -1.74
N ARG A 42 -2.49 -14.44 -0.98
CA ARG A 42 -2.70 -14.22 0.45
C ARG A 42 -1.38 -14.30 1.23
N ALA A 43 -0.60 -15.37 1.01
CA ALA A 43 0.70 -15.56 1.64
C ALA A 43 1.66 -14.40 1.31
N GLY A 44 1.73 -13.99 0.05
CA GLY A 44 2.56 -12.86 -0.39
C GLY A 44 2.15 -11.54 0.26
N ARG A 45 0.85 -11.26 0.35
CA ARG A 45 0.34 -10.05 1.04
C ARG A 45 0.64 -10.08 2.54
N THR A 46 0.51 -11.24 3.17
CA THR A 46 0.85 -11.40 4.60
C THR A 46 2.34 -11.15 4.83
N ALA A 47 3.22 -11.73 4.01
CA ALA A 47 4.66 -11.50 4.09
C ALA A 47 5.02 -10.02 3.84
N MET A 48 4.39 -9.37 2.85
CA MET A 48 4.61 -7.95 2.58
C MET A 48 4.15 -7.08 3.75
N ARG A 49 2.99 -7.35 4.34
CA ARG A 49 2.50 -6.61 5.52
C ARG A 49 3.45 -6.73 6.69
N ALA A 50 3.92 -7.94 7.01
CA ALA A 50 4.92 -8.16 8.05
C ALA A 50 6.22 -7.39 7.79
N LEU A 51 6.70 -7.39 6.53
CA LEU A 51 7.87 -6.65 6.12
C LEU A 51 7.71 -5.13 6.28
N MET A 52 6.54 -4.59 5.94
CA MET A 52 6.23 -3.16 6.10
C MET A 52 6.13 -2.77 7.58
N LEU A 53 5.49 -3.61 8.39
CA LEU A 53 5.37 -3.40 9.84
C LEU A 53 6.72 -3.46 10.55
N ALA A 54 7.68 -4.26 10.05
CA ALA A 54 9.05 -4.30 10.55
C ALA A 54 9.84 -3.01 10.27
N GLN A 55 9.30 -2.10 9.46
CA GLN A 55 9.88 -0.77 9.23
C GLN A 55 9.44 0.26 10.28
N LEU A 56 8.59 -0.13 11.21
CA LEU A 56 8.06 0.71 12.29
C LEU A 56 8.48 0.11 13.65
N PRO A 57 8.51 0.91 14.72
CA PRO A 57 8.68 0.38 16.08
C PRO A 57 7.62 -0.67 16.42
N ASP A 58 7.96 -1.58 17.33
CA ASP A 58 7.00 -2.57 17.82
C ASP A 58 5.91 -1.93 18.68
N ASP A 59 6.26 -0.90 19.46
CA ASP A 59 5.32 -0.05 20.22
C ASP A 59 5.10 1.26 19.45
N LEU A 60 3.85 1.48 19.05
CA LEU A 60 3.39 2.69 18.36
C LEU A 60 2.53 3.58 19.26
N SER A 61 2.58 3.39 20.57
CA SER A 61 1.85 4.23 21.53
C SER A 61 2.16 5.71 21.32
N GLY A 62 1.12 6.51 21.17
CA GLY A 62 1.23 7.94 20.87
C GLY A 62 1.52 8.30 19.41
N TRP A 63 1.69 7.32 18.50
CA TRP A 63 1.82 7.57 17.09
C TRP A 63 0.45 7.71 16.41
N ARG A 64 0.37 8.65 15.50
CA ARG A 64 -0.74 8.79 14.55
C ARG A 64 -0.30 8.20 13.21
N VAL A 65 -1.02 7.20 12.71
CA VAL A 65 -0.64 6.50 11.48
C VAL A 65 -1.77 6.58 10.46
N LEU A 66 -1.42 6.94 9.22
CA LEU A 66 -2.33 6.86 8.08
C LEU A 66 -2.14 5.53 7.36
N ASP A 67 -3.20 4.70 7.29
CA ASP A 67 -3.29 3.54 6.40
C ASP A 67 -3.99 3.99 5.10
N ALA A 68 -3.19 4.30 4.09
CA ALA A 68 -3.61 4.90 2.82
C ALA A 68 -3.95 3.83 1.78
N GLY A 69 -5.22 3.49 1.65
CA GLY A 69 -5.73 2.37 0.87
C GLY A 69 -5.86 1.13 1.75
N CYS A 70 -6.60 1.26 2.86
CA CYS A 70 -6.68 0.26 3.92
C CYS A 70 -7.41 -1.03 3.49
N GLY A 71 -8.22 -0.98 2.42
CA GLY A 71 -9.02 -2.10 1.97
C GLY A 71 -9.84 -2.71 3.11
N THR A 72 -9.54 -3.95 3.47
CA THR A 72 -10.23 -4.73 4.51
C THR A 72 -9.70 -4.55 5.92
N GLY A 73 -8.84 -3.57 6.13
CA GLY A 73 -8.37 -3.17 7.44
C GLY A 73 -7.23 -4.00 8.03
N ALA A 74 -6.73 -5.02 7.34
CA ALA A 74 -5.74 -5.93 7.93
C ALA A 74 -4.45 -5.23 8.39
N MET A 75 -3.99 -4.17 7.72
CA MET A 75 -2.86 -3.35 8.14
C MET A 75 -3.26 -2.45 9.30
N ALA A 76 -4.40 -1.78 9.21
CA ALA A 76 -4.92 -0.90 10.25
C ALA A 76 -5.08 -1.63 11.60
N TYR A 77 -5.58 -2.87 11.59
CA TYR A 77 -5.71 -3.68 12.81
C TYR A 77 -4.36 -3.91 13.51
N GLU A 78 -3.33 -4.28 12.73
CA GLU A 78 -1.99 -4.55 13.28
C GLU A 78 -1.30 -3.29 13.79
N LEU A 79 -1.48 -2.15 13.10
CA LEU A 79 -0.97 -0.86 13.55
C LEU A 79 -1.63 -0.42 14.86
N ALA A 80 -2.96 -0.52 14.96
CA ALA A 80 -3.69 -0.16 16.15
C ALA A 80 -3.42 -1.14 17.32
N ALA A 81 -3.23 -2.43 17.03
CA ALA A 81 -2.82 -3.42 18.05
C ALA A 81 -1.43 -3.14 18.63
N ARG A 82 -0.56 -2.40 17.92
CA ARG A 82 0.71 -1.88 18.44
C ARG A 82 0.57 -0.55 19.18
N GLY A 83 -0.64 -0.05 19.42
CA GLY A 83 -0.93 1.16 20.16
C GLY A 83 -1.04 2.45 19.36
N ALA A 84 -1.02 2.38 18.04
CA ALA A 84 -1.21 3.57 17.19
C ALA A 84 -2.68 4.04 17.19
N SER A 85 -2.88 5.37 17.11
CA SER A 85 -4.13 5.96 16.64
C SER A 85 -4.12 5.96 15.11
N VAL A 86 -4.97 5.15 14.47
CA VAL A 86 -4.94 4.91 13.03
C VAL A 86 -6.06 5.65 12.32
N THR A 87 -5.73 6.41 11.28
CA THR A 87 -6.70 6.85 10.27
C THR A 87 -6.61 5.90 9.08
N ALA A 88 -7.66 5.10 8.87
CA ALA A 88 -7.72 4.11 7.80
C ALA A 88 -8.65 4.59 6.68
N ILE A 89 -8.12 4.82 5.49
CA ILE A 89 -8.89 5.37 4.36
C ILE A 89 -8.79 4.47 3.13
N ASP A 90 -9.92 4.27 2.45
CA ASP A 90 -9.98 3.59 1.16
C ASP A 90 -10.99 4.28 0.23
N LEU A 91 -10.80 4.11 -1.08
CA LEU A 91 -11.72 4.62 -2.10
C LEU A 91 -13.08 3.92 -2.08
N SER A 92 -13.12 2.66 -1.63
CA SER A 92 -14.34 1.84 -1.57
C SER A 92 -15.04 1.98 -0.22
N PRO A 93 -16.21 2.64 -0.14
CA PRO A 93 -17.02 2.70 1.07
C PRO A 93 -17.39 1.30 1.59
N GLU A 94 -17.63 0.34 0.70
CA GLU A 94 -17.97 -1.03 1.06
C GLU A 94 -16.80 -1.76 1.75
N SER A 95 -15.56 -1.55 1.25
CA SER A 95 -14.36 -2.11 1.91
C SER A 95 -14.17 -1.52 3.30
N VAL A 96 -14.35 -0.20 3.44
CA VAL A 96 -14.25 0.50 4.73
C VAL A 96 -15.32 0.02 5.70
N ARG A 97 -16.58 -0.11 5.26
CA ARG A 97 -17.68 -0.62 6.08
C ARG A 97 -17.37 -2.04 6.58
N TYR A 98 -16.94 -2.93 5.67
CA TYR A 98 -16.55 -4.28 6.05
C TYR A 98 -15.41 -4.29 7.08
N ALA A 99 -14.37 -3.48 6.85
CA ALA A 99 -13.26 -3.37 7.78
C ALA A 99 -13.73 -2.90 9.16
N ALA A 100 -14.59 -1.89 9.22
CA ALA A 100 -15.12 -1.37 10.49
C ALA A 100 -15.97 -2.41 11.24
N GLU A 101 -16.84 -3.15 10.51
CA GLU A 101 -17.71 -4.20 11.10
C GLU A 101 -16.92 -5.41 11.63
N ASN A 102 -15.74 -5.69 11.07
CA ASN A 102 -14.87 -6.81 11.46
C ASN A 102 -13.68 -6.40 12.32
N ALA A 103 -13.61 -5.15 12.73
CA ALA A 103 -12.52 -4.66 13.56
C ALA A 103 -12.56 -5.32 14.95
N PRO A 104 -11.42 -5.83 15.46
CA PRO A 104 -11.32 -6.24 16.85
C PRO A 104 -11.70 -5.10 17.79
N ALA A 105 -12.42 -5.43 18.86
CA ALA A 105 -12.84 -4.44 19.85
C ALA A 105 -11.64 -3.77 20.55
N GLY A 106 -11.76 -2.47 20.85
CA GLY A 106 -10.76 -1.72 21.62
C GLY A 106 -9.60 -1.15 20.80
N LEU A 107 -9.62 -1.29 19.48
CA LEU A 107 -8.65 -0.65 18.59
C LEU A 107 -9.04 0.80 18.29
N ASP A 108 -8.07 1.71 18.33
CA ASP A 108 -8.26 3.13 17.99
C ASP A 108 -8.07 3.35 16.48
N ILE A 109 -9.16 3.20 15.72
CA ILE A 109 -9.15 3.33 14.26
C ILE A 109 -10.30 4.23 13.80
N ASP A 110 -9.95 5.30 13.11
CA ASP A 110 -10.88 6.20 12.40
C ASP A 110 -11.04 5.73 10.95
N TRP A 111 -12.19 5.16 10.65
CA TRP A 111 -12.52 4.59 9.34
C TRP A 111 -13.11 5.63 8.41
N ARG A 112 -12.48 5.84 7.25
CA ARG A 112 -12.90 6.85 6.27
C ARG A 112 -12.95 6.28 4.85
N SER A 113 -13.92 6.71 4.07
CA SER A 113 -13.94 6.49 2.62
C SER A 113 -13.60 7.76 1.87
N GLY A 114 -12.73 7.67 0.86
CA GLY A 114 -12.32 8.80 0.05
C GLY A 114 -10.88 8.78 -0.43
N ASP A 115 -10.36 9.95 -0.77
CA ASP A 115 -9.02 10.12 -1.30
C ASP A 115 -7.97 10.19 -0.16
N MET A 116 -6.96 9.34 -0.21
CA MET A 116 -5.82 9.38 0.71
C MET A 116 -5.06 10.71 0.69
N LEU A 117 -5.27 11.54 -0.34
CA LEU A 117 -4.66 12.86 -0.47
C LEU A 117 -5.52 13.99 0.10
N ASP A 118 -6.70 13.71 0.66
CA ASP A 118 -7.57 14.73 1.25
C ASP A 118 -6.85 15.46 2.39
N PRO A 119 -6.72 16.80 2.32
CA PRO A 119 -6.09 17.59 3.38
C PRO A 119 -6.77 17.47 4.75
N SER A 120 -8.05 17.15 4.80
CA SER A 120 -8.82 16.99 6.05
C SER A 120 -8.34 15.81 6.91
N LEU A 121 -7.55 14.89 6.36
CA LEU A 121 -6.94 13.78 7.10
C LEU A 121 -5.88 14.26 8.11
N GLY A 122 -5.39 15.50 7.96
CA GLY A 122 -4.44 16.09 8.90
C GLY A 122 -3.02 15.53 8.79
N HIS A 123 -2.30 15.59 9.91
CA HIS A 123 -0.90 15.17 10.01
C HIS A 123 -0.76 13.84 10.77
N HIS A 124 0.20 13.02 10.33
CA HIS A 124 0.50 11.70 10.88
C HIS A 124 2.01 11.55 11.14
N ASP A 125 2.39 10.70 12.07
CA ASP A 125 3.80 10.33 12.29
C ASP A 125 4.31 9.44 11.18
N ALA A 126 3.48 8.48 10.74
CA ALA A 126 3.79 7.60 9.61
C ALA A 126 2.60 7.48 8.65
N THR A 127 2.92 7.17 7.39
CA THR A 127 1.95 6.80 6.35
C THR A 127 2.33 5.45 5.76
N ILE A 128 1.37 4.54 5.72
CA ILE A 128 1.50 3.22 5.11
C ILE A 128 0.62 3.16 3.87
N ALA A 129 1.17 2.72 2.74
CA ALA A 129 0.43 2.61 1.47
C ALA A 129 0.74 1.25 0.81
N MET A 130 0.02 0.20 1.28
CA MET A 130 0.22 -1.16 0.81
C MET A 130 -0.70 -1.48 -0.37
N ASP A 131 -0.12 -1.79 -1.53
CA ASP A 131 -0.81 -2.18 -2.78
C ASP A 131 -1.88 -1.18 -3.26
N SER A 132 -1.86 0.06 -2.76
CA SER A 132 -2.82 1.12 -3.13
C SER A 132 -2.32 1.99 -4.30
N LEU A 133 -1.02 2.28 -4.37
CA LEU A 133 -0.42 3.12 -5.41
C LEU A 133 -0.02 2.37 -6.69
N ILE A 134 -0.14 1.04 -6.72
CA ILE A 134 0.30 0.18 -7.84
C ILE A 134 -0.48 0.39 -9.14
N HIS A 135 -1.62 1.07 -9.07
CA HIS A 135 -2.50 1.33 -10.21
C HIS A 135 -2.25 2.69 -10.88
N TYR A 136 -1.42 3.54 -10.27
CA TYR A 136 -1.16 4.90 -10.75
C TYR A 136 0.12 4.96 -11.57
N ARG A 137 0.20 5.92 -12.47
CA ARG A 137 1.41 6.20 -13.24
C ARG A 137 2.52 6.74 -12.34
N LEU A 138 3.78 6.55 -12.72
CA LEU A 138 4.93 6.97 -11.92
C LEU A 138 4.87 8.45 -11.51
N ASP A 139 4.51 9.34 -12.43
CA ASP A 139 4.39 10.77 -12.14
C ASP A 139 3.29 11.07 -11.10
N ASP A 140 2.15 10.35 -11.19
CA ASP A 140 1.05 10.48 -10.24
C ASP A 140 1.42 9.92 -8.86
N VAL A 141 2.15 8.79 -8.83
CA VAL A 141 2.73 8.23 -7.59
C VAL A 141 3.68 9.23 -6.94
N ALA A 142 4.58 9.82 -7.73
CA ALA A 142 5.52 10.81 -7.21
C ALA A 142 4.81 12.05 -6.66
N ALA A 143 3.77 12.54 -7.33
CA ALA A 143 2.96 13.67 -6.86
C ALA A 143 2.21 13.31 -5.57
N ALA A 144 1.62 12.10 -5.49
CA ALA A 144 0.93 11.61 -4.31
C ALA A 144 1.89 11.49 -3.11
N VAL A 145 3.06 10.89 -3.31
CA VAL A 145 4.08 10.75 -2.26
C VAL A 145 4.54 12.12 -1.76
N ARG A 146 4.78 13.10 -2.64
CA ARG A 146 5.13 14.47 -2.21
C ARG A 146 4.01 15.12 -1.38
N ALA A 147 2.75 14.91 -1.75
CA ALA A 147 1.62 15.41 -0.97
C ALA A 147 1.57 14.76 0.42
N LEU A 148 1.82 13.45 0.50
CA LEU A 148 1.90 12.71 1.77
C LEU A 148 3.11 13.14 2.60
N GLN A 149 4.26 13.41 2.00
CA GLN A 149 5.46 13.94 2.67
C GLN A 149 5.18 15.26 3.39
N GLY A 150 4.32 16.12 2.83
CA GLY A 150 3.93 17.39 3.44
C GLY A 150 3.18 17.27 4.76
N ARG A 151 2.64 16.08 5.06
CA ARG A 151 1.83 15.82 6.26
C ARG A 151 2.22 14.55 7.02
N THR A 152 3.33 13.94 6.66
CA THR A 152 3.93 12.82 7.39
C THR A 152 5.17 13.32 8.12
N GLY A 153 5.25 13.05 9.42
CA GLY A 153 6.32 13.57 10.27
C GLY A 153 7.61 12.78 10.16
N ARG A 154 7.56 11.45 10.06
CA ARG A 154 8.73 10.59 10.25
C ARG A 154 8.98 9.66 9.06
N ARG A 155 7.98 8.86 8.63
CA ARG A 155 8.21 7.77 7.69
C ARG A 155 7.02 7.51 6.78
N ILE A 156 7.30 7.21 5.51
CA ILE A 156 6.33 6.67 4.56
C ILE A 156 6.83 5.29 4.15
N VAL A 157 5.98 4.27 4.31
CA VAL A 157 6.25 2.90 3.84
C VAL A 157 5.22 2.57 2.78
N MET A 158 5.67 2.35 1.56
CA MET A 158 4.78 2.10 0.43
C MET A 158 5.20 0.89 -0.38
N THR A 159 4.29 0.37 -1.19
CA THR A 159 4.62 -0.64 -2.18
C THR A 159 4.36 -0.15 -3.59
N HIS A 160 5.10 -0.71 -4.55
CA HIS A 160 4.85 -0.57 -5.98
C HIS A 160 5.02 -1.91 -6.69
N ALA A 161 4.39 -2.06 -7.85
CA ALA A 161 4.57 -3.24 -8.68
C ALA A 161 5.91 -3.12 -9.45
N PRO A 162 6.89 -4.03 -9.22
CA PRO A 162 8.16 -3.95 -9.91
C PRO A 162 8.04 -4.40 -11.36
N ALA A 163 8.67 -3.69 -12.30
CA ALA A 163 8.71 -4.05 -13.72
C ALA A 163 9.62 -5.28 -13.95
N THR A 164 9.15 -6.47 -13.60
CA THR A 164 9.84 -7.74 -13.83
C THR A 164 9.42 -8.38 -15.15
N ARG A 165 10.28 -9.25 -15.72
CA ARG A 165 9.93 -10.04 -16.92
C ARG A 165 8.69 -10.91 -16.69
N ALA A 166 8.59 -11.52 -15.51
CA ALA A 166 7.44 -12.35 -15.13
C ALA A 166 6.15 -11.54 -15.09
N LEU A 167 6.16 -10.34 -14.47
CA LEU A 167 4.98 -9.48 -14.41
C LEU A 167 4.57 -8.98 -15.79
N LYS A 168 5.54 -8.64 -16.65
CA LYS A 168 5.27 -8.29 -18.07
C LYS A 168 4.62 -9.45 -18.83
N ALA A 169 5.09 -10.68 -18.65
CA ALA A 169 4.51 -11.88 -19.25
C ALA A 169 3.08 -12.15 -18.73
N MET A 170 2.85 -12.04 -17.43
CA MET A 170 1.51 -12.15 -16.82
C MET A 170 0.54 -11.09 -17.35
N HIS A 171 0.98 -9.84 -17.50
CA HIS A 171 0.17 -8.78 -18.10
C HIS A 171 -0.17 -9.06 -19.57
N ALA A 172 0.76 -9.62 -20.34
CA ALA A 172 0.52 -10.02 -21.72
C ALA A 172 -0.53 -11.16 -21.78
N ALA A 173 -0.40 -12.17 -20.93
CA ALA A 173 -1.36 -13.27 -20.82
C ALA A 173 -2.74 -12.78 -20.32
N GLY A 174 -2.77 -11.82 -19.38
CA GLY A 174 -4.01 -11.22 -18.87
C GLY A 174 -4.84 -10.50 -19.92
N LYS A 175 -4.23 -10.07 -21.04
CA LYS A 175 -4.95 -9.46 -22.16
C LYS A 175 -5.83 -10.46 -22.94
N LEU A 176 -5.65 -11.76 -22.73
CA LEU A 176 -6.44 -12.82 -23.35
C LEU A 176 -7.77 -13.09 -22.61
N PHE A 177 -7.94 -12.58 -21.40
CA PHE A 177 -9.19 -12.72 -20.64
C PHE A 177 -10.23 -11.66 -21.02
N PRO A 178 -11.55 -11.95 -20.90
CA PRO A 178 -12.63 -11.01 -21.19
C PRO A 178 -12.47 -9.69 -20.43
N ARG A 179 -12.88 -8.57 -21.04
CA ARG A 179 -12.72 -7.22 -20.47
C ARG A 179 -13.55 -6.99 -19.20
N SER A 180 -14.67 -7.71 -19.04
CA SER A 180 -15.60 -7.59 -17.90
C SER A 180 -15.00 -7.99 -16.56
N ASP A 181 -13.98 -8.88 -16.55
CA ASP A 181 -13.42 -9.48 -15.34
C ASP A 181 -11.99 -9.01 -15.04
N ARG A 182 -11.54 -7.96 -15.72
CA ARG A 182 -10.17 -7.48 -15.55
C ARG A 182 -10.06 -6.58 -14.33
N SER A 183 -9.21 -6.98 -13.39
CA SER A 183 -8.67 -6.09 -12.37
C SER A 183 -8.11 -4.80 -12.99
N PRO A 184 -8.21 -3.64 -12.35
CA PRO A 184 -7.60 -2.41 -12.84
C PRO A 184 -6.14 -2.64 -13.18
N ALA A 185 -5.70 -2.14 -14.34
CA ALA A 185 -4.35 -2.38 -14.81
C ALA A 185 -3.34 -1.87 -13.76
N ILE A 186 -2.49 -2.79 -13.30
CA ILE A 186 -1.31 -2.45 -12.51
C ILE A 186 -0.34 -1.70 -13.43
N GLN A 187 0.36 -0.71 -12.90
CA GLN A 187 1.40 0.08 -13.58
C GLN A 187 2.79 -0.36 -13.08
N PRO A 188 3.43 -1.35 -13.73
CA PRO A 188 4.74 -1.80 -13.29
C PRO A 188 5.80 -0.73 -13.53
N VAL A 189 6.57 -0.40 -12.49
CA VAL A 189 7.66 0.58 -12.53
C VAL A 189 8.96 -0.11 -12.15
N ALA A 190 10.05 0.20 -12.87
CA ALA A 190 11.35 -0.33 -12.48
C ALA A 190 11.78 0.26 -11.13
N PRO A 191 12.30 -0.55 -10.17
CA PRO A 191 12.66 -0.05 -8.84
C PRO A 191 13.65 1.12 -8.88
N ARG A 192 14.56 1.13 -9.87
CA ARG A 192 15.50 2.24 -10.08
C ARG A 192 14.81 3.53 -10.49
N GLU A 193 13.82 3.45 -11.36
CA GLU A 193 13.03 4.61 -11.81
C GLU A 193 12.18 5.17 -10.67
N MET A 194 11.52 4.29 -9.90
CA MET A 194 10.76 4.69 -8.72
C MET A 194 11.68 5.39 -7.70
N ARG A 195 12.83 4.79 -7.40
CA ARG A 195 13.81 5.37 -6.49
C ARG A 195 14.30 6.74 -7.00
N ALA A 196 14.72 6.84 -8.26
CA ALA A 196 15.20 8.09 -8.83
C ALA A 196 14.16 9.20 -8.85
N MET A 197 12.87 8.84 -9.04
CA MET A 197 11.76 9.80 -9.03
C MET A 197 11.46 10.34 -7.63
N LEU A 198 11.65 9.52 -6.59
CA LEU A 198 11.35 9.84 -5.20
C LEU A 198 12.58 10.31 -4.41
N ASP A 199 13.77 9.92 -4.86
CA ASP A 199 15.05 10.38 -4.31
C ASP A 199 15.30 11.80 -4.84
N GLY A 200 14.72 12.74 -4.15
CA GLY A 200 14.62 14.11 -4.62
C GLY A 200 15.93 14.87 -4.72
N GLY A 201 17.12 14.25 -4.65
CA GLY A 201 18.47 14.79 -4.96
C GLY A 201 18.68 16.31 -4.98
N ARG A 202 17.65 17.08 -4.68
CA ARG A 202 17.61 18.53 -4.61
C ARG A 202 17.98 18.95 -3.20
N THR A 203 19.10 19.61 -3.09
CA THR A 203 19.54 20.34 -1.92
C THR A 203 18.37 21.04 -1.22
N GLY A 204 17.97 20.51 -0.05
CA GLY A 204 16.89 21.07 0.77
C GLY A 204 15.69 20.16 1.03
N GLU A 205 15.57 19.00 0.41
CA GLU A 205 14.50 18.06 0.71
C GLU A 205 14.78 17.32 2.03
N ARG A 206 13.74 17.33 2.90
CA ARG A 206 13.81 16.72 4.23
C ARG A 206 13.55 15.19 4.19
N TRP A 207 13.57 14.57 3.00
CA TRP A 207 13.21 13.17 2.80
C TRP A 207 14.28 12.43 2.01
N ALA A 208 14.61 11.22 2.45
CA ALA A 208 15.52 10.31 1.76
C ALA A 208 14.83 8.97 1.50
N VAL A 209 15.22 8.33 0.40
CA VAL A 209 14.79 6.97 0.07
C VAL A 209 15.69 5.97 0.79
N GLY A 210 15.07 5.19 1.68
CA GLY A 210 15.72 4.16 2.49
C GLY A 210 15.63 2.76 1.90
N ALA A 211 15.22 1.81 2.77
CA ALA A 211 15.13 0.40 2.44
C ALA A 211 14.17 0.12 1.28
N SER A 212 14.51 -0.87 0.47
CA SER A 212 13.65 -1.37 -0.59
C SER A 212 13.80 -2.88 -0.69
N GLN A 213 12.69 -3.62 -0.54
CA GLN A 213 12.71 -5.07 -0.53
C GLN A 213 11.52 -5.64 -1.30
N ARG A 214 11.76 -6.76 -2.01
CA ARG A 214 10.75 -7.45 -2.81
C ARG A 214 10.20 -8.64 -2.06
N VAL A 215 8.87 -8.83 -2.17
CA VAL A 215 8.20 -10.08 -1.85
C VAL A 215 7.64 -10.67 -3.13
N SER A 216 7.89 -11.96 -3.34
CA SER A 216 7.37 -12.72 -4.48
C SER A 216 6.85 -14.06 -3.98
N SER A 217 5.57 -14.35 -4.23
CA SER A 217 4.91 -15.59 -3.84
C SER A 217 3.87 -15.95 -4.92
N GLY A 218 4.20 -16.90 -5.78
CA GLY A 218 3.36 -17.30 -6.91
C GLY A 218 2.94 -16.09 -7.78
N PHE A 219 1.66 -15.77 -7.77
CA PHE A 219 1.10 -14.66 -8.56
C PHE A 219 1.21 -13.28 -7.88
N TYR A 220 1.69 -13.22 -6.66
CA TYR A 220 1.93 -11.96 -5.98
C TYR A 220 3.39 -11.55 -6.13
N THR A 221 3.62 -10.35 -6.63
CA THR A 221 4.96 -9.73 -6.65
C THR A 221 4.81 -8.23 -6.40
N SER A 222 5.36 -7.77 -5.30
CA SER A 222 5.34 -6.37 -4.89
C SER A 222 6.69 -5.96 -4.33
N GLN A 223 7.03 -4.68 -4.42
CA GLN A 223 8.28 -4.10 -3.96
C GLN A 223 7.98 -3.03 -2.92
N MET A 224 8.43 -3.24 -1.69
CA MET A 224 8.39 -2.23 -0.64
C MET A 224 9.43 -1.15 -0.91
N LEU A 225 9.11 0.09 -0.55
CA LEU A 225 10.00 1.23 -0.50
C LEU A 225 9.70 2.05 0.75
N VAL A 226 10.77 2.43 1.47
CA VAL A 226 10.70 3.29 2.64
C VAL A 226 11.24 4.67 2.28
N LEU A 227 10.50 5.71 2.68
CA LEU A 227 11.01 7.07 2.72
C LEU A 227 11.04 7.52 4.18
N HIS A 228 12.11 8.18 4.59
CA HIS A 228 12.26 8.71 5.93
C HIS A 228 12.71 10.17 5.90
N ARG A 229 12.34 10.91 6.93
CA ARG A 229 12.72 12.31 7.05
C ARG A 229 14.20 12.40 7.47
N THR A 230 14.96 13.20 6.75
CA THR A 230 16.37 13.46 7.10
C THR A 230 16.45 14.34 8.35
N GLY A 231 17.17 13.89 9.36
CA GLY A 231 17.28 14.57 10.65
C GLY A 231 16.61 13.86 11.82
N ASP A 232 15.71 12.91 11.59
CA ASP A 232 15.17 12.01 12.60
C ASP A 232 16.06 10.76 12.72
N ALA A 233 17.32 10.98 13.14
CA ALA A 233 18.28 9.91 13.40
C ALA A 233 18.03 9.30 14.79
N GLU A 234 16.82 8.78 15.03
CA GLU A 234 16.58 7.88 16.16
C GLU A 234 15.93 6.58 15.68
N GLY A 235 16.79 5.58 15.63
CA GLY A 235 16.49 4.19 15.93
C GLY A 235 15.63 3.40 14.97
N VAL A 236 16.07 3.18 13.74
CA VAL A 236 16.16 1.82 13.19
C VAL A 236 17.42 1.79 12.36
N ASP A 237 18.44 1.15 12.92
CA ASP A 237 19.63 0.73 12.19
C ASP A 237 19.16 0.12 10.86
N ALA A 238 19.63 0.70 9.76
CA ALA A 238 19.42 0.12 8.45
C ALA A 238 20.16 -1.22 8.44
N ARG A 239 19.57 -2.24 9.05
CA ARG A 239 20.02 -3.60 8.84
C ARG A 239 19.88 -3.84 7.36
N ASP A 240 21.02 -3.89 6.76
CA ASP A 240 21.30 -4.36 5.42
C ASP A 240 20.58 -5.72 5.27
N VAL A 241 19.29 -5.71 4.95
CA VAL A 241 18.53 -6.91 4.64
C VAL A 241 18.84 -7.20 3.19
N GLY A 242 20.04 -7.74 3.01
CA GLY A 242 20.47 -8.31 1.75
C GLY A 242 19.50 -9.41 1.34
N GLU A 243 19.30 -9.45 0.02
CA GLU A 243 18.72 -10.51 -0.78
C GLU A 243 17.24 -10.85 -0.61
N ALA A 244 16.58 -10.97 -1.74
CA ALA A 244 15.20 -11.38 -1.92
C ALA A 244 14.90 -12.68 -1.16
N VAL A 245 14.05 -12.60 -0.14
CA VAL A 245 13.51 -13.81 0.50
C VAL A 245 12.49 -14.42 -0.45
N THR A 246 12.86 -15.53 -1.08
CA THR A 246 11.96 -16.34 -1.91
C THR A 246 11.32 -17.38 -0.99
N TRP A 247 10.03 -17.25 -0.76
CA TRP A 247 9.24 -18.28 -0.07
C TRP A 247 8.77 -19.29 -1.11
N HIS A 248 9.15 -20.55 -0.94
CA HIS A 248 8.76 -21.69 -1.78
C HIS A 248 7.38 -22.21 -1.40
#